data_64e6a15ea34ea28de9848eff82d72184
#
_entry.id   64e6a15ea34ea28de9848eff82d72184
#
_cell.length_a   1.000
_cell.length_b   1.000
_cell.length_c   1.000
_cell.angle_alpha   90.00
_cell.angle_beta   90.00
_cell.angle_gamma   90.00
#
_symmetry.space_group_name_H-M   'P 1'
#
loop_
_entity.id
_entity.type
_entity.pdbx_description
1 polymer ?
#
loop_
_entity_poly.entity_id
_entity_poly.type
_entity_poly.pdbx_seq_one_letter_code
_entity_poly.pdbx_strand_id
1 'polypeptide(L)'
;NLLILDEATQGLDQPGSAAFYRQIEEVRADLGCAVLMVSHDLHVVMAASDRVLCVNGHICCEGTPDVVRDAPEYRALFGTGTQGALALYRHEHNHDHGHGHDHNHDHGHDHDHTHGHDAKHKGHTHAG
;
A
#
# COMPACT_ATOMS: atom_id res chain seq x y z
N ASN A 1 11.08 -3.51 25.61
CA ASN A 1 9.97 -2.57 25.87
C ASN A 1 8.75 -3.01 25.04
N LEU A 2 7.54 -2.84 25.61
CA LEU A 2 6.26 -3.16 24.99
C LEU A 2 5.33 -1.97 25.14
N LEU A 3 4.77 -1.49 24.04
CA LEU A 3 3.68 -0.51 24.02
C LEU A 3 2.36 -1.26 23.81
N ILE A 4 1.37 -1.00 24.65
CA ILE A 4 0.03 -1.60 24.55
C ILE A 4 -0.97 -0.50 24.23
N LEU A 5 -1.76 -0.72 23.18
CA LEU A 5 -2.79 0.20 22.69
C LEU A 5 -4.12 -0.54 22.64
N ASP A 6 -5.11 -0.07 23.40
CA ASP A 6 -6.44 -0.64 23.43
C ASP A 6 -7.43 0.37 22.84
N GLU A 7 -8.00 0.03 21.65
CA GLU A 7 -8.96 0.84 20.89
C GLU A 7 -8.52 2.32 20.73
N ALA A 8 -7.22 2.56 20.57
CA ALA A 8 -6.62 3.91 20.65
C ALA A 8 -7.06 4.86 19.53
N THR A 9 -7.69 4.36 18.47
CA THR A 9 -8.23 5.16 17.36
C THR A 9 -9.74 5.37 17.44
N GLN A 10 -10.38 4.91 18.50
CA GLN A 10 -11.81 5.07 18.65
C GLN A 10 -12.20 6.55 18.68
N GLY A 11 -13.12 6.95 17.79
CA GLY A 11 -13.56 8.34 17.66
C GLY A 11 -12.69 9.22 16.74
N LEU A 12 -11.63 8.70 16.16
CA LEU A 12 -10.88 9.39 15.12
C LEU A 12 -11.53 9.16 13.75
N ASP A 13 -11.45 10.16 12.88
CA ASP A 13 -11.75 10.00 11.46
C ASP A 13 -10.64 9.23 10.74
N GLN A 14 -10.86 8.85 9.48
CA GLN A 14 -9.87 8.10 8.71
C GLN A 14 -8.50 8.81 8.60
N PRO A 15 -8.42 10.12 8.29
CA PRO A 15 -7.14 10.83 8.28
C PRO A 15 -6.45 10.85 9.65
N GLY A 16 -7.20 11.04 10.72
CA GLY A 16 -6.71 11.02 12.10
C GLY A 16 -6.15 9.66 12.49
N SER A 17 -6.85 8.58 12.17
CA SER A 17 -6.38 7.21 12.39
C SER A 17 -5.09 6.93 11.63
N ALA A 18 -5.01 7.31 10.35
CA ALA A 18 -3.80 7.12 9.55
C ALA A 18 -2.61 7.91 10.09
N ALA A 19 -2.83 9.14 10.60
CA ALA A 19 -1.79 9.93 11.24
C ALA A 19 -1.30 9.29 12.55
N PHE A 20 -2.23 8.79 13.36
CA PHE A 20 -1.91 8.09 14.61
C PHE A 20 -1.03 6.85 14.36
N TYR A 21 -1.37 6.02 13.39
CA TYR A 21 -0.57 4.83 13.10
C TYR A 21 0.84 5.15 12.59
N ARG A 22 1.01 6.20 11.80
CA ARG A 22 2.36 6.69 11.42
C ARG A 22 3.17 7.09 12.64
N GLN A 23 2.56 7.78 13.62
CA GLN A 23 3.24 8.11 14.86
C GLN A 23 3.65 6.87 15.66
N ILE A 24 2.81 5.84 15.69
CA ILE A 24 3.15 4.57 16.35
C ILE A 24 4.33 3.88 15.67
N GLU A 25 4.39 3.88 14.34
CA GLU A 25 5.53 3.35 13.59
C GLU A 25 6.83 4.12 13.91
N GLU A 26 6.77 5.44 13.98
CA GLU A 26 7.91 6.30 14.38
C GLU A 26 8.37 5.98 15.80
N VAL A 27 7.44 5.92 16.76
CA VAL A 27 7.74 5.58 18.17
C VAL A 27 8.33 4.16 18.27
N ARG A 28 7.79 3.19 17.53
CA ARG A 28 8.32 1.83 17.47
C ARG A 28 9.76 1.82 16.98
N ALA A 29 10.06 2.55 15.91
CA ALA A 29 11.39 2.64 15.34
C ALA A 29 12.37 3.32 16.29
N ASP A 30 12.00 4.44 16.91
CA ASP A 30 12.84 5.24 17.79
C ASP A 30 13.15 4.51 19.11
N LEU A 31 12.18 3.84 19.70
CA LEU A 31 12.32 3.16 20.97
C LEU A 31 12.74 1.69 20.86
N GLY A 32 12.73 1.11 19.66
CA GLY A 32 12.99 -0.31 19.46
C GLY A 32 12.04 -1.20 20.27
N CYS A 33 10.76 -0.82 20.37
CA CYS A 33 9.78 -1.54 21.18
C CYS A 33 8.86 -2.40 20.32
N ALA A 34 8.28 -3.44 20.92
CA ALA A 34 7.13 -4.15 20.35
C ALA A 34 5.86 -3.35 20.61
N VAL A 35 4.88 -3.46 19.71
CA VAL A 35 3.56 -2.84 19.87
C VAL A 35 2.49 -3.94 19.86
N LEU A 36 1.69 -3.97 20.90
CA LEU A 36 0.47 -4.79 20.98
C LEU A 36 -0.73 -3.86 20.85
N MET A 37 -1.52 -4.05 19.80
CA MET A 37 -2.69 -3.24 19.53
C MET A 37 -3.95 -4.09 19.58
N VAL A 38 -4.96 -3.63 20.31
CA VAL A 38 -6.32 -4.18 20.29
C VAL A 38 -7.20 -3.22 19.49
N SER A 39 -7.85 -3.72 18.46
CA SER A 39 -8.74 -2.91 17.62
C SER A 39 -9.77 -3.78 16.90
N HIS A 40 -10.92 -3.20 16.61
CA HIS A 40 -11.94 -3.78 15.74
C HIS A 40 -11.88 -3.21 14.30
N ASP A 41 -10.97 -2.27 14.03
CA ASP A 41 -10.74 -1.76 12.69
C ASP A 41 -9.86 -2.73 11.88
N LEU A 42 -10.54 -3.65 11.18
CA LEU A 42 -9.87 -4.69 10.40
C LEU A 42 -8.96 -4.14 9.31
N HIS A 43 -9.27 -2.99 8.73
CA HIS A 43 -8.44 -2.39 7.69
C HIS A 43 -7.07 -2.04 8.21
N VAL A 44 -7.05 -1.42 9.37
CA VAL A 44 -5.82 -1.01 10.01
C VAL A 44 -5.04 -2.20 10.51
N VAL A 45 -5.71 -3.12 11.23
CA VAL A 45 -5.06 -4.34 11.75
C VAL A 45 -4.37 -5.09 10.62
N MET A 46 -5.04 -5.28 9.48
CA MET A 46 -4.47 -6.03 8.36
C MET A 46 -3.38 -5.27 7.60
N ALA A 47 -3.39 -3.93 7.63
CA ALA A 47 -2.40 -3.11 6.92
C ALA A 47 -1.13 -2.83 7.73
N ALA A 48 -1.26 -2.68 9.06
CA ALA A 48 -0.20 -2.16 9.91
C ALA A 48 0.43 -3.21 10.85
N SER A 49 -0.04 -4.47 10.82
CA SER A 49 0.43 -5.50 11.75
C SER A 49 1.37 -6.50 11.10
N ASP A 50 2.44 -6.89 11.80
CA ASP A 50 3.31 -8.01 11.41
C ASP A 50 2.65 -9.37 11.73
N ARG A 51 1.84 -9.40 12.80
CA ARG A 51 1.12 -10.59 13.26
C ARG A 51 -0.25 -10.21 13.81
N VAL A 52 -1.23 -11.02 13.52
CA VAL A 52 -2.63 -10.85 13.94
C VAL A 52 -3.07 -12.04 14.77
N LEU A 53 -3.81 -11.76 15.82
CA LEU A 53 -4.49 -12.74 16.68
C LEU A 53 -6.00 -12.44 16.64
N CYS A 54 -6.80 -13.38 16.17
CA CYS A 54 -8.26 -13.25 16.18
C CYS A 54 -8.81 -13.86 17.47
N VAL A 55 -9.57 -13.06 18.21
CA VAL A 55 -10.13 -13.46 19.51
C VAL A 55 -11.64 -13.41 19.45
N ASN A 56 -12.26 -14.55 19.79
CA ASN A 56 -13.70 -14.68 19.99
C ASN A 56 -13.96 -15.65 21.15
N GLY A 57 -13.78 -15.16 22.38
CA GLY A 57 -13.80 -15.99 23.59
C GLY A 57 -12.57 -16.89 23.75
N HIS A 58 -11.88 -17.20 22.66
CA HIS A 58 -10.61 -17.90 22.56
C HIS A 58 -9.86 -17.39 21.33
N ILE A 59 -8.57 -17.74 21.19
CA ILE A 59 -7.82 -17.44 19.96
C ILE A 59 -8.30 -18.43 18.89
N CYS A 60 -9.01 -17.93 17.89
CA CYS A 60 -9.58 -18.74 16.82
C CYS A 60 -8.69 -18.82 15.58
N CYS A 61 -7.85 -17.82 15.32
CA CYS A 61 -6.81 -17.87 14.29
C CYS A 61 -5.68 -16.90 14.60
N GLU A 62 -4.49 -17.20 14.12
CA GLU A 62 -3.31 -16.34 14.27
C GLU A 62 -2.35 -16.50 13.09
N GLY A 63 -1.57 -15.47 12.82
CA GLY A 63 -0.55 -15.49 11.77
C GLY A 63 -0.25 -14.13 11.20
N THR A 64 0.40 -14.09 10.05
CA THR A 64 0.51 -12.85 9.28
C THR A 64 -0.86 -12.42 8.77
N PRO A 65 -1.07 -11.13 8.43
CA PRO A 65 -2.35 -10.66 7.91
C PRO A 65 -2.89 -11.48 6.72
N ASP A 66 -2.02 -11.91 5.81
CA ASP A 66 -2.41 -12.73 4.66
C ASP A 66 -2.90 -14.13 5.09
N VAL A 67 -2.20 -14.77 6.02
CA VAL A 67 -2.60 -16.08 6.56
C VAL A 67 -3.94 -16.00 7.29
N VAL A 68 -4.10 -14.97 8.12
CA VAL A 68 -5.35 -14.77 8.89
C VAL A 68 -6.52 -14.46 7.97
N ARG A 69 -6.34 -13.63 6.96
CA ARG A 69 -7.40 -13.29 5.99
C ARG A 69 -7.95 -14.53 5.27
N ASP A 70 -7.08 -15.50 4.99
CA ASP A 70 -7.45 -16.73 4.29
C ASP A 70 -7.98 -17.82 5.22
N ALA A 71 -7.88 -17.65 6.54
CA ALA A 71 -8.36 -18.58 7.52
C ALA A 71 -9.90 -18.69 7.49
N PRO A 72 -10.46 -19.92 7.53
CA PRO A 72 -11.91 -20.12 7.53
C PRO A 72 -12.60 -19.52 8.77
N GLU A 73 -11.93 -19.52 9.92
CA GLU A 73 -12.41 -18.92 11.17
C GLU A 73 -12.57 -17.40 11.03
N TYR A 74 -11.62 -16.73 10.40
CA TYR A 74 -11.69 -15.30 10.11
C TYR A 74 -12.88 -14.99 9.18
N ARG A 75 -13.03 -15.77 8.11
CA ARG A 75 -14.14 -15.60 7.17
C ARG A 75 -15.51 -15.85 7.81
N ALA A 76 -15.58 -16.78 8.75
CA ALA A 76 -16.80 -17.05 9.51
C ALA A 76 -17.19 -15.88 10.44
N LEU A 77 -16.21 -15.20 11.05
CA LEU A 77 -16.43 -14.07 11.94
C LEU A 77 -16.76 -12.76 11.21
N PHE A 78 -16.03 -12.47 10.11
CA PHE A 78 -16.05 -11.17 9.46
C PHE A 78 -16.65 -11.19 8.05
N GLY A 79 -16.95 -12.38 7.52
CA GLY A 79 -17.52 -12.56 6.18
C GLY A 79 -16.50 -12.35 5.05
N THR A 80 -16.95 -12.62 3.81
CA THR A 80 -16.12 -12.47 2.61
C THR A 80 -16.09 -11.02 2.08
N GLY A 81 -16.93 -10.14 2.62
CA GLY A 81 -17.10 -8.76 2.16
C GLY A 81 -15.92 -7.84 2.44
N THR A 82 -15.02 -8.22 3.35
CA THR A 82 -13.84 -7.42 3.71
C THR A 82 -12.70 -7.53 2.68
N GLN A 83 -12.75 -8.48 1.76
CA GLN A 83 -11.69 -8.69 0.76
C GLN A 83 -11.53 -7.54 -0.25
N GLY A 84 -12.62 -6.85 -0.59
CA GLY A 84 -12.58 -5.70 -1.51
C GLY A 84 -12.04 -4.42 -0.88
N ALA A 85 -12.27 -4.24 0.40
CA ALA A 85 -11.86 -3.04 1.13
C ALA A 85 -10.38 -3.08 1.56
N LEU A 86 -9.81 -4.28 1.74
CA LEU A 86 -8.40 -4.47 2.10
C LEU A 86 -7.43 -4.21 0.94
N ALA A 87 -7.91 -4.21 -0.31
CA ALA A 87 -7.07 -4.00 -1.50
C ALA A 87 -6.57 -2.55 -1.65
N LEU A 88 -7.18 -1.59 -0.94
CA LEU A 88 -6.89 -0.16 -1.10
C LEU A 88 -5.73 0.35 -0.25
N TYR A 89 -5.18 -0.44 0.67
CA TYR A 89 -4.14 0.02 1.60
C TYR A 89 -2.90 -0.90 1.60
N ARG A 90 -2.37 -1.19 0.42
CA ARG A 90 -1.01 -1.77 0.31
C ARG A 90 0.00 -0.64 0.40
N HIS A 91 0.63 -0.47 1.54
CA HIS A 91 1.93 0.17 1.60
C HIS A 91 2.95 -0.81 0.99
N GLU A 92 3.41 -0.49 -0.21
CA GLU A 92 4.60 -1.12 -0.76
C GLU A 92 5.79 -0.68 0.09
N HIS A 93 6.23 -1.56 0.98
CA HIS A 93 7.56 -1.47 1.52
C HIS A 93 8.52 -1.89 0.40
N ASN A 94 8.95 -0.90 -0.38
CA ASN A 94 9.98 -1.07 -1.38
C ASN A 94 11.31 -1.31 -0.66
N HIS A 95 11.62 -2.57 -0.37
CA HIS A 95 12.97 -2.98 -0.03
C HIS A 95 13.75 -3.03 -1.34
N ASP A 96 14.31 -1.90 -1.70
CA ASP A 96 15.24 -1.76 -2.83
C ASP A 96 16.53 -2.55 -2.50
N HIS A 97 16.54 -3.83 -2.86
CA HIS A 97 17.76 -4.59 -2.95
C HIS A 97 18.44 -4.23 -4.26
N GLY A 98 19.28 -3.21 -4.20
CA GLY A 98 20.15 -2.81 -5.29
C GLY A 98 21.02 -3.97 -5.76
N HIS A 99 20.60 -4.66 -6.82
CA HIS A 99 21.47 -5.46 -7.64
C HIS A 99 21.84 -4.62 -8.86
N GLY A 100 23.00 -4.00 -8.76
CA GLY A 100 23.67 -3.39 -9.91
C GLY A 100 23.98 -4.46 -10.95
N HIS A 101 23.31 -4.39 -12.09
CA HIS A 101 23.75 -4.99 -13.33
C HIS A 101 24.02 -3.88 -14.34
N ASP A 102 25.30 -3.53 -14.43
CA ASP A 102 25.87 -2.81 -15.56
C ASP A 102 25.64 -3.64 -16.82
N HIS A 103 24.75 -3.22 -17.68
CA HIS A 103 24.73 -3.61 -19.08
C HIS A 103 24.87 -2.38 -19.95
N ASN A 104 26.16 -2.13 -20.28
CA ASN A 104 26.57 -1.23 -21.33
C ASN A 104 26.16 -1.84 -22.69
N HIS A 105 25.11 -1.33 -23.31
CA HIS A 105 24.80 -1.57 -24.71
C HIS A 105 24.84 -0.25 -25.48
N ASP A 106 26.01 -0.03 -26.06
CA ASP A 106 26.28 0.91 -27.12
C ASP A 106 25.54 0.43 -28.39
N HIS A 107 24.54 1.14 -28.82
CA HIS A 107 23.96 1.04 -30.16
C HIS A 107 23.80 2.44 -30.75
N GLY A 108 24.86 2.86 -31.43
CA GLY A 108 24.78 3.95 -32.38
C GLY A 108 23.90 3.54 -33.56
N HIS A 109 22.90 4.33 -33.86
CA HIS A 109 22.21 4.39 -35.13
C HIS A 109 22.04 5.83 -35.56
N ASP A 110 22.99 6.25 -36.41
CA ASP A 110 22.84 7.37 -37.34
C ASP A 110 21.69 7.08 -38.32
N HIS A 111 20.68 7.90 -38.33
CA HIS A 111 19.79 8.07 -39.46
C HIS A 111 19.56 9.54 -39.76
N ASP A 112 20.40 10.01 -40.70
CA ASP A 112 20.23 11.20 -41.51
C ASP A 112 19.06 11.00 -42.49
N HIS A 113 18.01 11.81 -42.40
CA HIS A 113 17.02 11.98 -43.45
C HIS A 113 16.62 13.43 -43.59
N THR A 114 17.38 14.11 -44.44
CA THR A 114 16.96 15.33 -45.11
C THR A 114 15.87 15.01 -46.13
N HIS A 115 14.70 15.59 -45.99
CA HIS A 115 13.77 15.83 -47.10
C HIS A 115 13.09 17.19 -46.93
N GLY A 116 13.58 18.12 -47.77
CA GLY A 116 12.85 19.32 -48.09
C GLY A 116 11.75 19.02 -49.12
N HIS A 117 10.60 19.60 -48.95
CA HIS A 117 9.66 19.90 -50.01
C HIS A 117 8.90 21.19 -49.73
N ASP A 118 9.23 22.21 -50.55
CA ASP A 118 8.39 23.33 -50.91
C ASP A 118 7.08 22.85 -51.55
N ALA A 119 5.97 23.43 -51.24
CA ALA A 119 4.90 23.75 -52.16
C ALA A 119 3.84 24.69 -51.58
N LYS A 120 3.73 25.84 -52.21
CA LYS A 120 2.66 26.84 -52.16
C LYS A 120 1.32 26.24 -52.60
N HIS A 121 0.21 26.71 -51.98
CA HIS A 121 -1.05 27.06 -52.68
C HIS A 121 -1.99 27.78 -51.71
N LYS A 122 -2.19 29.11 -51.97
CA LYS A 122 -3.38 29.80 -52.52
C LYS A 122 -4.72 29.40 -51.86
N GLY A 123 -5.28 30.24 -51.12
CA GLY A 123 -6.41 31.11 -51.05
C GLY A 123 -7.75 30.64 -51.65
N HIS A 124 -8.77 30.69 -50.82
CA HIS A 124 -10.15 31.06 -51.25
C HIS A 124 -10.95 31.64 -50.08
N THR A 125 -11.33 32.88 -50.27
CA THR A 125 -12.41 33.59 -49.62
C THR A 125 -13.76 33.04 -50.09
N HIS A 126 -14.75 32.91 -49.19
CA HIS A 126 -16.14 33.19 -49.49
C HIS A 126 -16.91 33.59 -48.26
N ALA A 127 -17.52 34.73 -48.39
CA ALA A 127 -18.53 35.31 -47.54
C ALA A 127 -19.90 34.64 -47.83
N GLY A 128 -20.78 34.65 -46.82
CA GLY A 128 -22.17 34.30 -46.88
C GLY A 128 -22.75 34.29 -45.46
#